data_765bc81d004397e4e5d426cfdf8a3f24
#
_entry.id   765bc81d004397e4e5d426cfdf8a3f24
#
_cell.length_a   1.000
_cell.length_b   1.000
_cell.length_c   1.000
_cell.angle_alpha   90.00
_cell.angle_beta   90.00
_cell.angle_gamma   90.00
#
_symmetry.space_group_name_H-M   'P 1'
#
loop_
_entity.id
_entity.type
_entity.pdbx_description
1 polymer ?
#
loop_
_entity_poly.entity_id
_entity_poly.type
_entity_poly.pdbx_seq_one_letter_code
_entity_poly.pdbx_strand_id
1 'polypeptide(L)'
;MENNKTHFGFKEVERDQKSNLVKNIFSNVAKKYDLMNDLMSVGTHRLWKNNMINHIDFFDNIKILDVAGGTGDIAFRIAKKAQEKNFNYQIEVVDINPQMLEVGRSRAVDMNLFSHLNFAEGDGEKLNFADNSFDIFTIAFGIRNFTNIDNGLSEAYRVLKKGGKFICLEFSKVEDIFLQKIYDIYSFKIIPKIGEAVLKDHDSYQYLVESIRKFPDQKSFKKLIENAGFSRAGYQNLTFGACAIHYGFKE
;
A
#
# COMPACT_ATOMS: atom_id res chain seq x y z
N MET A 1 21.57 -10.49 -20.63
CA MET A 1 21.90 -9.55 -19.54
C MET A 1 20.56 -9.04 -19.01
N GLU A 2 20.20 -9.41 -17.79
CA GLU A 2 19.00 -8.84 -17.15
C GLU A 2 19.16 -7.33 -17.05
N ASN A 3 18.11 -6.63 -17.45
CA ASN A 3 18.10 -5.17 -17.38
C ASN A 3 18.06 -4.78 -15.89
N ASN A 4 19.22 -4.37 -15.32
CA ASN A 4 19.39 -4.03 -13.90
C ASN A 4 18.70 -2.70 -13.54
N LYS A 5 17.88 -2.15 -14.45
CA LYS A 5 17.20 -0.88 -14.28
C LYS A 5 15.73 -1.02 -13.90
N THR A 6 15.23 -0.03 -13.18
CA THR A 6 13.83 0.11 -12.78
C THR A 6 13.42 1.59 -12.84
N HIS A 7 12.13 1.87 -12.62
CA HIS A 7 11.62 3.24 -12.63
C HIS A 7 11.54 3.83 -11.22
N PHE A 8 12.00 5.07 -11.08
CA PHE A 8 11.76 5.94 -9.94
C PHE A 8 11.03 7.19 -10.44
N GLY A 9 9.71 7.17 -10.40
CA GLY A 9 8.89 8.09 -11.18
C GLY A 9 9.14 7.89 -12.68
N PHE A 10 9.44 8.97 -13.40
CA PHE A 10 9.79 8.91 -14.82
C PHE A 10 11.28 8.68 -15.09
N LYS A 11 12.12 8.73 -14.04
CA LYS A 11 13.56 8.47 -14.17
C LYS A 11 13.84 6.96 -14.16
N GLU A 12 14.82 6.54 -14.96
CA GLU A 12 15.42 5.22 -14.83
C GLU A 12 16.54 5.25 -13.79
N VAL A 13 16.53 4.29 -12.88
CA VAL A 13 17.56 4.11 -11.84
C VAL A 13 17.96 2.64 -11.75
N GLU A 14 19.13 2.37 -11.17
CA GLU A 14 19.53 1.01 -10.86
C GLU A 14 18.60 0.41 -9.78
N ARG A 15 18.33 -0.90 -9.87
CA ARG A 15 17.38 -1.59 -8.97
C ARG A 15 17.77 -1.46 -7.49
N ASP A 16 19.06 -1.56 -7.17
CA ASP A 16 19.59 -1.44 -5.82
C ASP A 16 19.46 -0.03 -5.21
N GLN A 17 19.34 1.00 -6.05
CA GLN A 17 19.19 2.40 -5.63
C GLN A 17 17.72 2.76 -5.32
N LYS A 18 16.75 2.13 -5.99
CA LYS A 18 15.33 2.52 -5.88
C LYS A 18 14.82 2.45 -4.45
N SER A 19 15.09 1.37 -3.75
CA SER A 19 14.64 1.17 -2.36
C SER A 19 15.13 2.31 -1.43
N ASN A 20 16.40 2.72 -1.57
CA ASN A 20 16.96 3.81 -0.78
C ASN A 20 16.34 5.17 -1.15
N LEU A 21 16.10 5.43 -2.42
CA LEU A 21 15.45 6.66 -2.88
C LEU A 21 14.02 6.75 -2.34
N VAL A 22 13.25 5.67 -2.40
CA VAL A 22 11.91 5.57 -1.84
C VAL A 22 11.94 5.78 -0.32
N LYS A 23 12.84 5.10 0.40
CA LYS A 23 13.02 5.26 1.85
C LYS A 23 13.27 6.71 2.23
N ASN A 24 14.13 7.43 1.50
CA ASN A 24 14.44 8.83 1.76
C ASN A 24 13.20 9.74 1.59
N ILE A 25 12.41 9.54 0.52
CA ILE A 25 11.17 10.31 0.31
C ILE A 25 10.24 10.12 1.52
N PHE A 26 9.95 8.87 1.90
CA PHE A 26 9.00 8.61 2.99
C PHE A 26 9.54 9.03 4.36
N SER A 27 10.86 9.02 4.59
CA SER A 27 11.47 9.55 5.82
C SER A 27 11.21 11.04 5.97
N ASN A 28 11.34 11.81 4.91
CA ASN A 28 11.13 13.27 4.92
C ASN A 28 9.68 13.64 5.23
N VAL A 29 8.72 12.82 4.82
CA VAL A 29 7.29 13.11 4.99
C VAL A 29 6.63 12.32 6.13
N ALA A 30 7.35 11.46 6.85
CA ALA A 30 6.77 10.54 7.84
C ALA A 30 5.82 11.21 8.84
N LYS A 31 6.23 12.35 9.43
CA LYS A 31 5.41 13.12 10.39
C LYS A 31 4.20 13.83 9.75
N LYS A 32 4.19 14.01 8.44
CA LYS A 32 3.16 14.73 7.69
C LYS A 32 2.46 13.85 6.65
N TYR A 33 2.69 12.54 6.74
CA TYR A 33 2.23 11.57 5.75
C TYR A 33 0.70 11.59 5.58
N ASP A 34 -0.04 11.65 6.67
CA ASP A 34 -1.50 11.73 6.61
C ASP A 34 -1.97 13.02 5.94
N LEU A 35 -1.31 14.17 6.23
CA LEU A 35 -1.60 15.42 5.57
C LEU A 35 -1.31 15.37 4.06
N MET A 36 -0.22 14.73 3.65
CA MET A 36 0.10 14.51 2.24
C MET A 36 -1.01 13.71 1.54
N ASN A 37 -1.46 12.63 2.17
CA ASN A 37 -2.55 11.81 1.63
C ASN A 37 -3.87 12.58 1.57
N ASP A 38 -4.20 13.39 2.59
CA ASP A 38 -5.39 14.25 2.61
C ASP A 38 -5.38 15.24 1.43
N LEU A 39 -4.25 15.91 1.20
CA LEU A 39 -4.11 16.88 0.11
C LEU A 39 -4.22 16.21 -1.26
N MET A 40 -3.62 15.02 -1.43
CA MET A 40 -3.62 14.32 -2.70
C MET A 40 -4.96 13.74 -3.10
N SER A 41 -5.73 13.28 -2.13
CA SER A 41 -6.99 12.60 -2.35
C SER A 41 -8.20 13.47 -2.01
N VAL A 42 -7.99 14.74 -1.64
CA VAL A 42 -9.04 15.61 -1.08
C VAL A 42 -9.75 14.89 0.09
N GLY A 43 -8.98 14.19 0.93
CA GLY A 43 -9.49 13.43 2.07
C GLY A 43 -10.20 12.11 1.73
N THR A 44 -10.42 11.79 0.44
CA THR A 44 -11.15 10.57 0.03
C THR A 44 -10.39 9.28 0.34
N HIS A 45 -9.06 9.31 0.54
CA HIS A 45 -8.28 8.14 0.92
C HIS A 45 -8.80 7.45 2.19
N ARG A 46 -9.41 8.20 3.09
CA ARG A 46 -9.99 7.65 4.33
C ARG A 46 -11.18 6.73 4.04
N LEU A 47 -12.02 7.11 3.06
CA LEU A 47 -13.13 6.29 2.59
C LEU A 47 -12.62 5.06 1.83
N TRP A 48 -11.58 5.22 0.99
CA TRP A 48 -10.98 4.12 0.26
C TRP A 48 -10.39 3.07 1.21
N LYS A 49 -9.67 3.50 2.25
CA LYS A 49 -9.12 2.63 3.29
C LYS A 49 -10.24 1.89 4.06
N ASN A 50 -11.32 2.57 4.41
CA ASN A 50 -12.48 1.92 5.04
C ASN A 50 -13.12 0.86 4.11
N ASN A 51 -13.27 1.18 2.82
CA ASN A 51 -13.75 0.21 1.84
C ASN A 51 -12.82 -1.01 1.74
N MET A 52 -11.50 -0.82 1.77
CA MET A 52 -10.54 -1.92 1.78
C MET A 52 -10.77 -2.87 2.95
N ILE A 53 -11.00 -2.35 4.16
CA ILE A 53 -11.25 -3.17 5.35
C ILE A 53 -12.52 -4.02 5.21
N ASN A 54 -13.52 -3.55 4.46
CA ASN A 54 -14.75 -4.32 4.22
C ASN A 54 -14.52 -5.56 3.32
N HIS A 55 -13.38 -5.66 2.64
CA HIS A 55 -12.98 -6.86 1.90
C HIS A 55 -12.38 -7.95 2.78
N ILE A 56 -12.14 -7.68 4.08
CA ILE A 56 -11.62 -8.67 5.02
C ILE A 56 -12.78 -9.47 5.59
N ASP A 57 -12.72 -10.77 5.40
CA ASP A 57 -13.64 -11.72 6.02
C ASP A 57 -13.10 -12.06 7.43
N PHE A 58 -13.58 -11.34 8.44
CA PHE A 58 -13.11 -11.46 9.82
C PHE A 58 -13.61 -12.73 10.49
N PHE A 59 -12.72 -13.42 11.22
CA PHE A 59 -13.01 -14.56 12.07
C PHE A 59 -12.08 -14.56 13.29
N ASP A 60 -12.39 -15.39 14.29
CA ASP A 60 -11.62 -15.42 15.53
C ASP A 60 -10.19 -15.99 15.33
N ASN A 61 -9.21 -15.40 16.00
CA ASN A 61 -7.78 -15.72 15.90
C ASN A 61 -7.17 -15.49 14.50
N ILE A 62 -7.71 -14.53 13.75
CA ILE A 62 -7.19 -14.15 12.42
C ILE A 62 -5.77 -13.56 12.52
N LYS A 63 -4.88 -14.00 11.63
CA LYS A 63 -3.52 -13.48 11.50
C LYS A 63 -3.37 -12.68 10.20
N ILE A 64 -3.00 -11.41 10.32
CA ILE A 64 -2.95 -10.46 9.22
C ILE A 64 -1.54 -9.92 9.07
N LEU A 65 -1.06 -9.84 7.83
CA LEU A 65 0.19 -9.17 7.48
C LEU A 65 -0.14 -7.89 6.69
N ASP A 66 0.26 -6.74 7.23
CA ASP A 66 0.11 -5.43 6.60
C ASP A 66 1.48 -4.96 6.10
N VAL A 67 1.73 -5.08 4.80
CA VAL A 67 3.02 -4.77 4.17
C VAL A 67 3.02 -3.36 3.61
N ALA A 68 4.18 -2.68 3.69
CA ALA A 68 4.30 -1.24 3.49
C ALA A 68 3.30 -0.47 4.39
N GLY A 69 3.12 -0.98 5.62
CA GLY A 69 2.11 -0.50 6.55
C GLY A 69 2.42 0.86 7.17
N GLY A 70 3.67 1.32 7.06
CA GLY A 70 4.12 2.65 7.43
C GLY A 70 3.76 3.03 8.87
N THR A 71 2.93 4.05 9.03
CA THR A 71 2.46 4.55 10.34
C THR A 71 1.30 3.74 10.93
N GLY A 72 0.93 2.60 10.34
CA GLY A 72 -0.04 1.64 10.88
C GLY A 72 -1.52 1.97 10.62
N ASP A 73 -1.85 2.90 9.74
CA ASP A 73 -3.26 3.33 9.57
C ASP A 73 -4.20 2.19 9.15
N ILE A 74 -3.78 1.30 8.25
CA ILE A 74 -4.55 0.11 7.86
C ILE A 74 -4.67 -0.86 9.04
N ALA A 75 -3.56 -1.16 9.71
CA ALA A 75 -3.54 -2.04 10.87
C ALA A 75 -4.47 -1.56 11.99
N PHE A 76 -4.51 -0.25 12.27
CA PHE A 76 -5.43 0.31 13.28
C PHE A 76 -6.90 0.19 12.89
N ARG A 77 -7.23 0.38 11.61
CA ARG A 77 -8.61 0.18 11.11
C ARG A 77 -9.04 -1.28 11.22
N ILE A 78 -8.12 -2.21 10.88
CA ILE A 78 -8.34 -3.66 11.02
C ILE A 78 -8.57 -3.99 12.50
N ALA A 79 -7.70 -3.54 13.41
CA ALA A 79 -7.81 -3.76 14.83
C ALA A 79 -9.16 -3.28 15.38
N LYS A 80 -9.55 -2.04 15.05
CA LYS A 80 -10.84 -1.48 15.43
C LYS A 80 -12.00 -2.37 14.96
N LYS A 81 -11.95 -2.84 13.69
CA LYS A 81 -13.02 -3.67 13.12
C LYS A 81 -13.11 -5.06 13.77
N ALA A 82 -11.96 -5.67 14.11
CA ALA A 82 -11.90 -6.94 14.81
C ALA A 82 -12.47 -6.80 16.25
N GLN A 83 -12.11 -5.71 16.96
CA GLN A 83 -12.65 -5.39 18.28
C GLN A 83 -14.16 -5.18 18.26
N GLU A 84 -14.71 -4.45 17.27
CA GLU A 84 -16.15 -4.26 17.09
C GLU A 84 -16.90 -5.60 16.95
N LYS A 85 -16.23 -6.63 16.44
CA LYS A 85 -16.76 -7.99 16.27
C LYS A 85 -16.43 -8.94 17.43
N ASN A 86 -15.67 -8.48 18.44
CA ASN A 86 -15.16 -9.28 19.56
C ASN A 86 -14.33 -10.49 19.12
N PHE A 87 -13.54 -10.37 18.05
CA PHE A 87 -12.62 -11.41 17.58
C PHE A 87 -11.20 -11.16 18.11
N ASN A 88 -10.49 -12.24 18.43
CA ASN A 88 -9.05 -12.21 18.64
C ASN A 88 -8.34 -12.04 17.30
N TYR A 89 -7.24 -11.28 17.29
CA TYR A 89 -6.48 -11.00 16.08
C TYR A 89 -5.02 -10.76 16.40
N GLN A 90 -4.17 -10.98 15.42
CA GLN A 90 -2.76 -10.58 15.41
C GLN A 90 -2.44 -9.89 14.08
N ILE A 91 -1.77 -8.75 14.15
CA ILE A 91 -1.37 -7.99 12.96
C ILE A 91 0.14 -7.76 13.01
N GLU A 92 0.83 -8.25 11.99
CA GLU A 92 2.22 -7.92 11.71
C GLU A 92 2.24 -6.75 10.70
N VAL A 93 2.85 -5.65 11.10
CA VAL A 93 3.05 -4.46 10.25
C VAL A 93 4.49 -4.45 9.79
N VAL A 94 4.72 -4.55 8.49
CA VAL A 94 6.06 -4.56 7.89
C VAL A 94 6.24 -3.34 7.01
N ASP A 95 7.33 -2.63 7.22
CA ASP A 95 7.74 -1.53 6.34
C ASP A 95 9.27 -1.47 6.24
N ILE A 96 9.76 -1.00 5.10
CA ILE A 96 11.20 -0.82 4.88
C ILE A 96 11.74 0.42 5.60
N ASN A 97 10.85 1.32 6.04
CA ASN A 97 11.20 2.59 6.67
C ASN A 97 11.01 2.54 8.20
N PRO A 98 12.11 2.46 8.98
CA PRO A 98 12.02 2.37 10.43
C PRO A 98 11.45 3.63 11.09
N GLN A 99 11.55 4.80 10.46
CA GLN A 99 10.97 6.04 11.00
C GLN A 99 9.44 6.03 10.91
N MET A 100 8.89 5.47 9.84
CA MET A 100 7.44 5.27 9.71
C MET A 100 6.93 4.29 10.77
N LEU A 101 7.64 3.17 10.97
CA LEU A 101 7.30 2.17 11.99
C LEU A 101 7.36 2.74 13.41
N GLU A 102 8.31 3.62 13.70
CA GLU A 102 8.41 4.26 15.03
C GLU A 102 7.18 5.13 15.32
N VAL A 103 6.73 5.90 14.35
CA VAL A 103 5.47 6.64 14.45
C VAL A 103 4.29 5.68 14.69
N GLY A 104 4.27 4.56 13.97
CA GLY A 104 3.25 3.52 14.12
C GLY A 104 3.25 2.90 15.52
N ARG A 105 4.41 2.54 16.06
CA ARG A 105 4.55 2.01 17.43
C ARG A 105 4.04 2.99 18.48
N SER A 106 4.44 4.27 18.39
CA SER A 106 3.96 5.30 19.31
C SER A 106 2.43 5.40 19.28
N ARG A 107 1.83 5.44 18.09
CA ARG A 107 0.36 5.46 17.94
C ARG A 107 -0.32 4.20 18.49
N ALA A 108 0.28 3.03 18.31
CA ALA A 108 -0.25 1.78 18.85
C ALA A 108 -0.29 1.78 20.38
N VAL A 109 0.73 2.37 21.03
CA VAL A 109 0.76 2.56 22.49
C VAL A 109 -0.35 3.52 22.92
N ASP A 110 -0.48 4.68 22.27
CA ASP A 110 -1.50 5.68 22.58
C ASP A 110 -2.92 5.14 22.44
N MET A 111 -3.13 4.20 21.50
CA MET A 111 -4.41 3.53 21.25
C MET A 111 -4.62 2.25 22.08
N ASN A 112 -3.65 1.87 22.91
CA ASN A 112 -3.64 0.62 23.68
C ASN A 112 -3.81 -0.65 22.81
N LEU A 113 -3.14 -0.68 21.65
CA LEU A 113 -3.20 -1.78 20.68
C LEU A 113 -1.89 -2.58 20.57
N PHE A 114 -0.86 -2.22 21.33
CA PHE A 114 0.48 -2.81 21.21
C PHE A 114 0.55 -4.32 21.46
N SER A 115 -0.42 -4.89 22.22
CA SER A 115 -0.48 -6.35 22.48
C SER A 115 -0.94 -7.17 21.28
N HIS A 116 -1.54 -6.54 20.26
CA HIS A 116 -2.11 -7.20 19.10
C HIS A 116 -1.37 -6.83 17.79
N LEU A 117 -0.54 -5.81 17.84
CA LEU A 117 0.20 -5.29 16.70
C LEU A 117 1.70 -5.42 16.93
N ASN A 118 2.41 -6.06 16.00
CA ASN A 118 3.85 -6.05 15.94
C ASN A 118 4.33 -5.23 14.73
N PHE A 119 5.42 -4.46 14.91
CA PHE A 119 5.98 -3.61 13.87
C PHE A 119 7.41 -4.06 13.58
N ALA A 120 7.68 -4.55 12.38
CA ALA A 120 8.98 -5.08 11.98
C ALA A 120 9.52 -4.34 10.74
N GLU A 121 10.82 -3.99 10.75
CA GLU A 121 11.50 -3.55 9.54
C GLU A 121 11.67 -4.75 8.60
N GLY A 122 11.28 -4.56 7.33
CA GLY A 122 11.38 -5.62 6.33
C GLY A 122 11.07 -5.13 4.93
N ASP A 123 11.57 -5.90 3.96
CA ASP A 123 11.32 -5.67 2.54
C ASP A 123 10.13 -6.54 2.09
N GLY A 124 9.10 -5.91 1.55
CA GLY A 124 7.92 -6.62 1.02
C GLY A 124 8.20 -7.51 -0.19
N GLU A 125 9.36 -7.34 -0.84
CA GLU A 125 9.84 -8.20 -1.93
C GLU A 125 10.65 -9.42 -1.43
N LYS A 126 10.97 -9.46 -0.11
CA LYS A 126 11.71 -10.54 0.57
C LYS A 126 11.32 -10.61 2.04
N LEU A 127 10.18 -11.19 2.33
CA LEU A 127 9.61 -11.26 3.68
C LEU A 127 10.28 -12.34 4.52
N ASN A 128 10.63 -11.99 5.77
CA ASN A 128 11.21 -12.93 6.73
C ASN A 128 10.12 -13.65 7.55
N PHE A 129 9.17 -14.27 6.86
CA PHE A 129 8.12 -15.10 7.47
C PHE A 129 8.08 -16.46 6.78
N ALA A 130 7.65 -17.47 7.53
CA ALA A 130 7.45 -18.81 7.00
C ALA A 130 6.28 -18.84 5.99
N ASP A 131 6.30 -19.82 5.12
CA ASP A 131 5.20 -20.09 4.19
C ASP A 131 3.90 -20.37 4.98
N ASN A 132 2.77 -20.01 4.41
CA ASN A 132 1.44 -20.31 4.97
C ASN A 132 1.24 -19.84 6.42
N SER A 133 1.68 -18.62 6.74
CA SER A 133 1.65 -18.05 8.09
C SER A 133 0.46 -17.14 8.35
N PHE A 134 -0.10 -16.51 7.32
CA PHE A 134 -1.12 -15.48 7.45
C PHE A 134 -2.42 -15.84 6.73
N ASP A 135 -3.53 -15.39 7.30
CA ASP A 135 -4.86 -15.57 6.72
C ASP A 135 -5.17 -14.45 5.70
N ILE A 136 -4.72 -13.23 6.00
CA ILE A 136 -4.90 -12.04 5.16
C ILE A 136 -3.55 -11.35 4.95
N PHE A 137 -3.33 -10.89 3.71
CA PHE A 137 -2.25 -9.99 3.34
C PHE A 137 -2.85 -8.68 2.86
N THR A 138 -2.45 -7.56 3.46
CA THR A 138 -2.86 -6.22 3.05
C THR A 138 -1.68 -5.39 2.61
N ILE A 139 -1.88 -4.56 1.59
CA ILE A 139 -0.94 -3.53 1.17
C ILE A 139 -1.73 -2.33 0.65
N ALA A 140 -1.48 -1.13 1.19
CA ALA A 140 -2.17 0.07 0.79
C ALA A 140 -1.19 1.18 0.39
N PHE A 141 -1.27 1.63 -0.85
CA PHE A 141 -0.43 2.71 -1.43
C PHE A 141 1.07 2.45 -1.36
N GLY A 142 1.45 1.16 -1.29
CA GLY A 142 2.83 0.71 -1.13
C GLY A 142 3.41 0.00 -2.35
N ILE A 143 2.64 -0.87 -3.01
CA ILE A 143 3.16 -1.81 -4.01
C ILE A 143 3.74 -1.13 -5.25
N ARG A 144 3.27 0.06 -5.63
CA ARG A 144 3.84 0.83 -6.74
C ARG A 144 5.29 1.24 -6.52
N ASN A 145 5.73 1.26 -5.28
CA ASN A 145 7.10 1.62 -4.89
C ASN A 145 8.06 0.42 -4.91
N PHE A 146 7.56 -0.80 -5.06
CA PHE A 146 8.39 -1.98 -5.16
C PHE A 146 9.33 -1.89 -6.37
N THR A 147 10.52 -2.45 -6.23
CA THR A 147 11.49 -2.56 -7.31
C THR A 147 11.03 -3.59 -8.34
N ASN A 148 10.47 -4.68 -7.85
CA ASN A 148 9.87 -5.76 -8.62
C ASN A 148 8.51 -6.17 -8.01
N ILE A 149 7.42 -5.77 -8.64
CA ILE A 149 6.06 -6.08 -8.20
C ILE A 149 5.81 -7.60 -8.18
N ASP A 150 6.37 -8.34 -9.14
CA ASP A 150 6.18 -9.80 -9.22
C ASP A 150 6.80 -10.51 -8.02
N ASN A 151 7.96 -10.05 -7.52
CA ASN A 151 8.56 -10.57 -6.29
C ASN A 151 7.62 -10.33 -5.09
N GLY A 152 7.10 -9.11 -4.94
CA GLY A 152 6.17 -8.79 -3.86
C GLY A 152 4.88 -9.62 -3.90
N LEU A 153 4.32 -9.85 -5.10
CA LEU A 153 3.15 -10.72 -5.28
C LEU A 153 3.48 -12.19 -4.98
N SER A 154 4.66 -12.66 -5.37
CA SER A 154 5.13 -14.02 -5.07
C SER A 154 5.31 -14.24 -3.57
N GLU A 155 5.89 -13.25 -2.86
CA GLU A 155 6.02 -13.28 -1.40
C GLU A 155 4.65 -13.24 -0.70
N ALA A 156 3.73 -12.40 -1.18
CA ALA A 156 2.35 -12.37 -0.68
C ALA A 156 1.67 -13.73 -0.83
N TYR A 157 1.83 -14.37 -2.00
CA TYR A 157 1.31 -15.73 -2.22
C TYR A 157 1.97 -16.76 -1.31
N ARG A 158 3.29 -16.70 -1.14
CA ARG A 158 4.05 -17.63 -0.32
C ARG A 158 3.61 -17.62 1.14
N VAL A 159 3.52 -16.43 1.73
CA VAL A 159 3.23 -16.28 3.17
C VAL A 159 1.76 -16.47 3.54
N LEU A 160 0.85 -16.35 2.57
CA LEU A 160 -0.57 -16.63 2.80
C LEU A 160 -0.82 -18.13 2.97
N LYS A 161 -1.72 -18.49 3.88
CA LYS A 161 -2.27 -19.85 4.03
C LYS A 161 -3.14 -20.20 2.83
N LYS A 162 -3.40 -21.49 2.63
CA LYS A 162 -4.48 -21.93 1.74
C LYS A 162 -5.81 -21.36 2.22
N GLY A 163 -6.61 -20.83 1.30
CA GLY A 163 -7.83 -20.07 1.60
C GLY A 163 -7.56 -18.62 1.98
N GLY A 164 -6.30 -18.23 2.17
CA GLY A 164 -5.91 -16.87 2.52
C GLY A 164 -6.15 -15.87 1.39
N LYS A 165 -6.32 -14.60 1.74
CA LYS A 165 -6.72 -13.53 0.82
C LYS A 165 -5.69 -12.41 0.76
N PHE A 166 -5.28 -12.07 -0.45
CA PHE A 166 -4.51 -10.87 -0.78
C PHE A 166 -5.47 -9.70 -1.05
N ILE A 167 -5.19 -8.52 -0.49
CA ILE A 167 -5.96 -7.30 -0.67
C ILE A 167 -4.98 -6.13 -0.87
N CYS A 168 -5.08 -5.46 -2.02
CA CYS A 168 -4.25 -4.31 -2.36
C CYS A 168 -5.12 -3.10 -2.67
N LEU A 169 -4.89 -1.98 -1.97
CA LEU A 169 -5.47 -0.69 -2.28
C LEU A 169 -4.39 0.18 -2.93
N GLU A 170 -4.59 0.59 -4.17
CA GLU A 170 -3.59 1.42 -4.87
C GLU A 170 -4.26 2.39 -5.83
N PHE A 171 -3.57 3.51 -6.09
CA PHE A 171 -3.97 4.41 -7.17
C PHE A 171 -3.99 3.68 -8.50
N SER A 172 -4.89 4.07 -9.37
CA SER A 172 -5.07 3.43 -10.65
C SER A 172 -5.45 4.43 -11.74
N LYS A 173 -5.93 3.96 -12.88
CA LYS A 173 -6.25 4.83 -14.01
C LYS A 173 -7.73 5.13 -14.03
N VAL A 174 -8.07 6.41 -14.10
CA VAL A 174 -9.44 6.87 -14.35
C VAL A 174 -9.86 6.38 -15.74
N GLU A 175 -10.97 5.63 -15.82
CA GLU A 175 -11.41 5.01 -17.08
C GLU A 175 -12.11 6.01 -18.01
N ASP A 176 -12.76 7.02 -17.46
CA ASP A 176 -13.43 8.06 -18.24
C ASP A 176 -12.44 9.11 -18.74
N ILE A 177 -12.38 9.33 -20.05
CA ILE A 177 -11.42 10.21 -20.71
C ILE A 177 -11.56 11.67 -20.25
N PHE A 178 -12.76 12.15 -19.99
CA PHE A 178 -13.00 13.53 -19.55
C PHE A 178 -12.57 13.72 -18.10
N LEU A 179 -12.96 12.80 -17.22
CA LEU A 179 -12.55 12.81 -15.81
C LEU A 179 -11.04 12.60 -15.68
N GLN A 180 -10.43 11.80 -16.55
CA GLN A 180 -8.97 11.63 -16.58
C GLN A 180 -8.25 12.95 -16.85
N LYS A 181 -8.72 13.76 -17.82
CA LYS A 181 -8.11 15.07 -18.10
C LYS A 181 -8.20 16.01 -16.90
N ILE A 182 -9.31 16.02 -16.18
CA ILE A 182 -9.48 16.83 -14.96
C ILE A 182 -8.52 16.34 -13.88
N TYR A 183 -8.45 15.02 -13.67
CA TYR A 183 -7.55 14.41 -12.69
C TYR A 183 -6.07 14.66 -13.04
N ASP A 184 -5.71 14.69 -14.32
CA ASP A 184 -4.36 15.02 -14.79
C ASP A 184 -3.97 16.46 -14.47
N ILE A 185 -4.87 17.42 -14.73
CA ILE A 185 -4.63 18.81 -14.37
C ILE A 185 -4.45 18.97 -12.87
N TYR A 186 -5.30 18.33 -12.07
CA TYR A 186 -5.20 18.33 -10.62
C TYR A 186 -3.86 17.73 -10.16
N SER A 187 -3.52 16.54 -10.65
CA SER A 187 -2.35 15.78 -10.23
C SER A 187 -1.03 16.46 -10.60
N PHE A 188 -0.89 16.97 -11.83
CA PHE A 188 0.37 17.53 -12.31
C PHE A 188 0.55 19.02 -12.06
N LYS A 189 -0.55 19.79 -11.94
CA LYS A 189 -0.45 21.24 -11.80
C LYS A 189 -0.82 21.76 -10.41
N ILE A 190 -1.72 21.08 -9.72
CA ILE A 190 -2.24 21.55 -8.43
C ILE A 190 -1.51 20.90 -7.26
N ILE A 191 -1.43 19.57 -7.23
CA ILE A 191 -0.80 18.81 -6.13
C ILE A 191 0.65 19.25 -5.86
N PRO A 192 1.56 19.34 -6.84
CA PRO A 192 2.95 19.74 -6.59
C PRO A 192 3.05 21.16 -5.99
N LYS A 193 2.22 22.10 -6.46
CA LYS A 193 2.18 23.47 -5.92
C LYS A 193 1.69 23.53 -4.48
N ILE A 194 0.69 22.71 -4.14
CA ILE A 194 0.22 22.60 -2.76
C ILE A 194 1.33 21.97 -1.89
N GLY A 195 2.02 20.92 -2.39
CA GLY A 195 3.14 20.30 -1.71
C GLY A 195 4.26 21.27 -1.41
N GLU A 196 4.65 22.07 -2.38
CA GLU A 196 5.66 23.13 -2.22
C GLU A 196 5.21 24.20 -1.19
N ALA A 197 3.97 24.68 -1.29
CA ALA A 197 3.46 25.73 -0.41
C ALA A 197 3.27 25.27 1.05
N VAL A 198 2.82 24.01 1.27
CA VAL A 198 2.44 23.51 2.59
C VAL A 198 3.59 22.77 3.28
N LEU A 199 4.35 21.97 2.53
CA LEU A 199 5.37 21.10 3.09
C LEU A 199 6.80 21.45 2.67
N LYS A 200 6.99 22.38 1.73
CA LYS A 200 8.27 22.76 1.13
C LYS A 200 9.02 21.55 0.52
N ASP A 201 8.27 20.59 -0.04
CA ASP A 201 8.78 19.33 -0.60
C ASP A 201 8.13 19.04 -1.95
N HIS A 202 8.64 19.70 -2.99
CA HIS A 202 8.19 19.51 -4.36
C HIS A 202 8.50 18.10 -4.87
N ASP A 203 9.69 17.57 -4.54
CA ASP A 203 10.22 16.35 -5.14
C ASP A 203 9.45 15.10 -4.73
N SER A 204 9.03 15.01 -3.46
CA SER A 204 8.22 13.90 -2.97
C SER A 204 6.84 13.87 -3.65
N TYR A 205 6.23 15.03 -3.90
CA TYR A 205 4.94 15.10 -4.60
C TYR A 205 5.08 14.81 -6.10
N GLN A 206 6.16 15.28 -6.72
CA GLN A 206 6.46 14.96 -8.11
C GLN A 206 6.64 13.45 -8.30
N TYR A 207 7.49 12.81 -7.47
CA TYR A 207 7.68 11.37 -7.48
C TYR A 207 6.36 10.60 -7.34
N LEU A 208 5.51 11.06 -6.44
CA LEU A 208 4.25 10.41 -6.15
C LEU A 208 3.32 10.41 -7.38
N VAL A 209 3.14 11.57 -8.04
CA VAL A 209 2.33 11.67 -9.26
C VAL A 209 2.92 10.80 -10.37
N GLU A 210 4.23 10.82 -10.55
CA GLU A 210 4.92 10.03 -11.56
C GLU A 210 4.83 8.52 -11.29
N SER A 211 4.99 8.09 -10.04
CA SER A 211 4.88 6.67 -9.65
C SER A 211 3.48 6.12 -9.88
N ILE A 212 2.43 6.93 -9.63
CA ILE A 212 1.04 6.57 -9.95
C ILE A 212 0.86 6.35 -11.45
N ARG A 213 1.45 7.21 -12.30
CA ARG A 213 1.34 7.07 -13.76
C ARG A 213 2.07 5.85 -14.33
N LYS A 214 3.15 5.44 -13.67
CA LYS A 214 3.92 4.24 -14.06
C LYS A 214 3.29 2.94 -13.57
N PHE A 215 2.42 2.99 -12.57
CA PHE A 215 1.75 1.81 -12.05
C PHE A 215 0.80 1.21 -13.11
N PRO A 216 0.67 -0.13 -13.20
CA PRO A 216 -0.25 -0.79 -14.11
C PRO A 216 -1.71 -0.34 -13.91
N ASP A 217 -2.49 -0.37 -14.98
CA ASP A 217 -3.94 -0.21 -14.87
C ASP A 217 -4.58 -1.41 -14.16
N GLN A 218 -5.87 -1.29 -13.84
CA GLN A 218 -6.60 -2.30 -13.08
C GLN A 218 -6.55 -3.69 -13.70
N LYS A 219 -6.73 -3.79 -15.00
CA LYS A 219 -6.75 -5.07 -15.72
C LYS A 219 -5.36 -5.69 -15.78
N SER A 220 -4.35 -4.87 -16.05
CA SER A 220 -2.95 -5.30 -16.08
C SER A 220 -2.48 -5.75 -14.70
N PHE A 221 -2.81 -5.02 -13.63
CA PHE A 221 -2.42 -5.42 -12.27
C PHE A 221 -3.17 -6.68 -11.81
N LYS A 222 -4.48 -6.82 -12.14
CA LYS A 222 -5.21 -8.07 -11.93
C LYS A 222 -4.49 -9.27 -12.57
N LYS A 223 -3.99 -9.11 -13.81
CA LYS A 223 -3.26 -10.17 -14.50
C LYS A 223 -1.94 -10.53 -13.80
N LEU A 224 -1.22 -9.55 -13.23
CA LEU A 224 -0.02 -9.83 -12.43
C LEU A 224 -0.37 -10.66 -11.18
N ILE A 225 -1.48 -10.36 -10.51
CA ILE A 225 -1.99 -11.14 -9.38
C ILE A 225 -2.30 -12.58 -9.80
N GLU A 226 -2.98 -12.78 -10.93
CA GLU A 226 -3.26 -14.10 -11.49
C GLU A 226 -1.97 -14.87 -11.83
N ASN A 227 -0.99 -14.19 -12.44
CA ASN A 227 0.30 -14.78 -12.79
C ASN A 227 1.12 -15.21 -11.55
N ALA A 228 0.95 -14.54 -10.42
CA ALA A 228 1.57 -14.92 -9.15
C ALA A 228 0.91 -16.15 -8.48
N GLY A 229 -0.15 -16.71 -9.09
CA GLY A 229 -0.82 -17.94 -8.64
C GLY A 229 -2.14 -17.71 -7.91
N PHE A 230 -2.57 -16.46 -7.71
CA PHE A 230 -3.84 -16.19 -7.03
C PHE A 230 -5.03 -16.56 -7.91
N SER A 231 -5.98 -17.27 -7.33
CA SER A 231 -7.28 -17.57 -7.94
C SER A 231 -8.31 -16.47 -7.65
N ARG A 232 -9.39 -16.46 -8.39
CA ARG A 232 -10.52 -15.54 -8.22
C ARG A 232 -10.07 -14.08 -8.08
N ALA A 233 -9.01 -13.70 -8.78
CA ALA A 233 -8.51 -12.34 -8.76
C ALA A 233 -9.52 -11.37 -9.36
N GLY A 234 -9.72 -10.25 -8.69
CA GLY A 234 -10.64 -9.22 -9.11
C GLY A 234 -10.21 -7.83 -8.62
N TYR A 235 -10.98 -6.83 -9.04
CA TYR A 235 -10.80 -5.47 -8.53
C TYR A 235 -12.15 -4.73 -8.42
N GLN A 236 -12.17 -3.74 -7.55
CA GLN A 236 -13.26 -2.78 -7.38
C GLN A 236 -12.71 -1.37 -7.60
N ASN A 237 -13.24 -0.65 -8.59
CA ASN A 237 -12.92 0.76 -8.79
C ASN A 237 -13.53 1.64 -7.71
N LEU A 238 -12.76 2.60 -7.24
CA LEU A 238 -13.17 3.66 -6.33
C LEU A 238 -12.95 5.01 -7.01
N THR A 239 -13.87 5.95 -6.79
CA THR A 239 -13.77 7.31 -7.33
C THR A 239 -13.44 7.31 -8.82
N PHE A 240 -14.32 6.70 -9.63
CA PHE A 240 -14.20 6.61 -11.10
C PHE A 240 -12.89 5.94 -11.60
N GLY A 241 -12.27 5.10 -10.77
CA GLY A 241 -11.03 4.40 -11.12
C GLY A 241 -9.75 5.13 -10.69
N ALA A 242 -9.83 6.31 -10.06
CA ALA A 242 -8.64 7.00 -9.53
C ALA A 242 -7.89 6.16 -8.49
N CYS A 243 -8.60 5.24 -7.82
CA CYS A 243 -8.08 4.24 -6.92
C CYS A 243 -8.82 2.92 -7.16
N ALA A 244 -8.19 1.79 -6.87
CA ALA A 244 -8.84 0.48 -6.97
C ALA A 244 -8.41 -0.43 -5.81
N ILE A 245 -9.33 -1.27 -5.36
CA ILE A 245 -9.05 -2.39 -4.47
C ILE A 245 -8.91 -3.63 -5.34
N HIS A 246 -7.74 -4.25 -5.34
CA HIS A 246 -7.50 -5.53 -5.97
C HIS A 246 -7.47 -6.63 -4.91
N TYR A 247 -7.90 -7.82 -5.28
CA TYR A 247 -7.90 -8.97 -4.40
C TYR A 247 -7.66 -10.27 -5.17
N GLY A 248 -7.21 -11.29 -4.46
CA GLY A 248 -7.05 -12.65 -4.95
C GLY A 248 -6.95 -13.63 -3.79
N PHE A 249 -7.13 -14.92 -4.06
CA PHE A 249 -7.14 -15.98 -3.05
C PHE A 249 -6.05 -17.01 -3.36
N LYS A 250 -5.40 -17.52 -2.33
CA LYS A 250 -4.52 -18.69 -2.42
C LYS A 250 -5.35 -19.96 -2.23
N GLU A 251 -5.41 -20.82 -3.24
CA GLU A 251 -6.08 -22.13 -3.20
C GLU A 251 -5.11 -23.28 -2.91
#